data_8be358ea379d2b13b8036ef438ab350b
#
_entry.id   8be358ea379d2b13b8036ef438ab350b
#
_cell.length_a   1.000
_cell.length_b   1.000
_cell.length_c   1.000
_cell.angle_alpha   90.00
_cell.angle_beta   90.00
_cell.angle_gamma   90.00
#
_symmetry.space_group_name_H-M   'P 1'
#
loop_
_entity.id
_entity.type
_entity.pdbx_description
1 polymer ?
#
loop_
_entity_poly.entity_id
_entity_poly.type
_entity_poly.pdbx_seq_one_letter_code
_entity_poly.pdbx_strand_id
1 'polypeptide(L)'
;AEHPMLIIGDGVAWSGAQDALQRVAELLGAEVWGANSHEVNFSFRHPLWQGELGHVFGSKSSAITRQADAILIVGTYVFPEVYPNLSNVFAPGAKIIHIDLDAYSIGKNFPVNLGVVGDPQPTLNALANILENEMTPEQKSAARQRTEKISQIKNQKLAKQYEQDYVRRKDVP
;
A
#
# COMPACT_ATOMS: atom_id res chain seq x y z
N ALA A 1 -5.22 10.32 -9.70
CA ALA A 1 -5.86 9.52 -8.65
C ALA A 1 -6.22 10.41 -7.46
N GLU A 2 -7.42 10.22 -6.93
CA GLU A 2 -7.86 10.90 -5.70
C GLU A 2 -7.50 10.09 -4.46
N HIS A 3 -7.54 8.76 -4.59
CA HIS A 3 -7.26 7.80 -3.52
C HIS A 3 -6.22 6.76 -3.97
N PRO A 4 -4.95 7.16 -4.17
CA PRO A 4 -3.89 6.23 -4.52
C PRO A 4 -3.53 5.33 -3.34
N MET A 5 -3.22 4.05 -3.63
CA MET A 5 -2.84 3.05 -2.65
C MET A 5 -1.66 2.23 -3.14
N LEU A 6 -0.73 1.89 -2.25
CA LEU A 6 0.31 0.90 -2.47
C LEU A 6 0.00 -0.37 -1.69
N ILE A 7 0.06 -1.52 -2.34
CA ILE A 7 -0.02 -2.84 -1.71
C ILE A 7 1.33 -3.51 -1.90
N ILE A 8 1.99 -3.85 -0.81
CA ILE A 8 3.39 -4.26 -0.83
C ILE A 8 3.62 -5.58 -0.12
N GLY A 9 4.65 -6.29 -0.52
CA GLY A 9 5.11 -7.51 0.14
C GLY A 9 6.61 -7.68 0.11
N ASP A 10 7.09 -8.87 0.44
CA ASP A 10 8.48 -9.16 0.75
C ASP A 10 9.46 -8.95 -0.42
N GLY A 11 8.98 -8.93 -1.65
CA GLY A 11 9.78 -8.57 -2.81
C GLY A 11 10.38 -7.17 -2.73
N VAL A 12 9.78 -6.26 -1.95
CA VAL A 12 10.34 -4.93 -1.66
C VAL A 12 11.62 -5.04 -0.84
N ALA A 13 11.59 -5.80 0.26
CA ALA A 13 12.76 -5.99 1.13
C ALA A 13 13.84 -6.79 0.43
N TRP A 14 13.47 -7.86 -0.27
CA TRP A 14 14.44 -8.71 -1.00
C TRP A 14 15.17 -7.95 -2.11
N SER A 15 14.52 -6.98 -2.71
CA SER A 15 15.12 -6.09 -3.71
C SER A 15 15.91 -4.91 -3.10
N GLY A 16 15.77 -4.65 -1.78
CA GLY A 16 16.32 -3.44 -1.14
C GLY A 16 15.62 -2.16 -1.58
N ALA A 17 14.33 -2.25 -1.91
CA ALA A 17 13.55 -1.18 -2.51
C ALA A 17 12.84 -0.25 -1.51
N GLN A 18 13.07 -0.40 -0.20
CA GLN A 18 12.32 0.31 0.84
C GLN A 18 12.36 1.83 0.66
N ASP A 19 13.55 2.40 0.43
CA ASP A 19 13.71 3.86 0.26
C ASP A 19 13.03 4.36 -1.03
N ALA A 20 13.17 3.61 -2.13
CA ALA A 20 12.52 3.93 -3.40
C ALA A 20 10.98 3.87 -3.28
N LEU A 21 10.47 2.87 -2.56
CA LEU A 21 9.05 2.72 -2.27
C LEU A 21 8.53 3.88 -1.42
N GLN A 22 9.26 4.25 -0.36
CA GLN A 22 8.88 5.39 0.49
C GLN A 22 8.79 6.67 -0.33
N ARG A 23 9.80 6.93 -1.17
CA ARG A 23 9.81 8.10 -2.06
C ARG A 23 8.59 8.13 -2.99
N VAL A 24 8.23 7.01 -3.61
CA VAL A 24 7.02 6.91 -4.46
C VAL A 24 5.76 7.15 -3.63
N ALA A 25 5.64 6.54 -2.44
CA ALA A 25 4.48 6.71 -1.57
C ALA A 25 4.28 8.18 -1.16
N GLU A 26 5.36 8.88 -0.81
CA GLU A 26 5.34 10.30 -0.44
C GLU A 26 4.97 11.20 -1.63
N LEU A 27 5.54 10.96 -2.81
CA LEU A 27 5.23 11.71 -4.02
C LEU A 27 3.76 11.59 -4.41
N LEU A 28 3.17 10.41 -4.22
CA LEU A 28 1.77 10.16 -4.51
C LEU A 28 0.83 10.56 -3.37
N GLY A 29 1.34 10.71 -2.13
CA GLY A 29 0.51 10.83 -0.93
C GLY A 29 -0.40 9.61 -0.79
N ALA A 30 0.14 8.41 -1.00
CA ALA A 30 -0.61 7.17 -1.08
C ALA A 30 -0.57 6.39 0.23
N GLU A 31 -1.69 5.79 0.62
CA GLU A 31 -1.71 4.82 1.70
C GLU A 31 -0.87 3.59 1.35
N VAL A 32 -0.12 3.06 2.31
CA VAL A 32 0.71 1.85 2.15
C VAL A 32 0.15 0.74 3.02
N TRP A 33 -0.14 -0.39 2.40
CA TRP A 33 -0.69 -1.58 3.03
C TRP A 33 0.18 -2.80 2.73
N GLY A 34 0.50 -3.60 3.75
CA GLY A 34 1.19 -4.87 3.56
C GLY A 34 0.24 -5.98 3.11
N ALA A 35 0.72 -6.87 2.26
CA ALA A 35 0.05 -8.09 1.87
C ALA A 35 1.06 -9.23 1.77
N ASN A 36 0.84 -10.31 2.53
CA ASN A 36 1.79 -11.43 2.63
C ASN A 36 3.20 -10.97 3.03
N SER A 37 3.26 -10.10 4.04
CA SER A 37 4.49 -9.41 4.44
C SER A 37 5.06 -10.05 5.70
N HIS A 38 6.28 -10.58 5.63
CA HIS A 38 7.03 -11.16 6.74
C HIS A 38 8.29 -10.35 7.04
N GLU A 39 8.76 -9.56 6.07
CA GLU A 39 9.93 -8.70 6.15
C GLU A 39 9.55 -7.25 6.47
N VAL A 40 10.55 -6.43 6.80
CA VAL A 40 10.36 -4.99 6.97
C VAL A 40 10.40 -4.30 5.60
N ASN A 41 9.25 -4.21 4.96
CA ASN A 41 9.10 -3.63 3.62
C ASN A 41 8.89 -2.11 3.64
N PHE A 42 8.39 -1.59 4.75
CA PHE A 42 8.11 -0.18 4.95
C PHE A 42 8.18 0.17 6.44
N SER A 43 8.51 1.41 6.77
CA SER A 43 8.55 1.84 8.17
C SER A 43 7.14 1.89 8.79
N PHE A 44 6.89 1.10 9.82
CA PHE A 44 5.61 1.08 10.54
C PHE A 44 5.28 2.41 11.24
N ARG A 45 6.31 3.24 11.51
CA ARG A 45 6.14 4.57 12.08
C ARG A 45 5.76 5.62 11.04
N HIS A 46 5.99 5.33 9.76
CA HIS A 46 5.71 6.29 8.69
C HIS A 46 4.21 6.63 8.63
N PRO A 47 3.82 7.89 8.44
CA PRO A 47 2.42 8.31 8.41
C PRO A 47 1.57 7.54 7.40
N LEU A 48 2.12 7.25 6.23
CA LEU A 48 1.42 6.58 5.14
C LEU A 48 1.21 5.08 5.37
N TRP A 49 1.94 4.44 6.31
CA TRP A 49 1.71 3.05 6.66
C TRP A 49 0.39 2.88 7.41
N GLN A 50 -0.50 2.04 6.89
CA GLN A 50 -1.83 1.82 7.44
C GLN A 50 -2.02 0.43 8.08
N GLY A 51 -1.10 -0.50 7.83
CA GLY A 51 -1.14 -1.85 8.40
C GLY A 51 -1.17 -2.95 7.34
N GLU A 52 -1.59 -4.14 7.76
CA GLU A 52 -1.66 -5.33 6.91
C GLU A 52 -3.10 -5.58 6.43
N LEU A 53 -3.24 -6.00 5.18
CA LEU A 53 -4.52 -6.43 4.61
C LEU A 53 -4.99 -7.80 5.13
N GLY A 54 -4.11 -8.51 5.84
CA GLY A 54 -4.39 -9.81 6.43
C GLY A 54 -4.19 -10.99 5.48
N HIS A 55 -3.94 -12.17 6.06
CA HIS A 55 -3.69 -13.42 5.34
C HIS A 55 -4.94 -13.98 4.66
N VAL A 56 -6.08 -13.79 5.31
CA VAL A 56 -7.37 -14.28 4.79
C VAL A 56 -8.11 -13.05 4.30
N PHE A 57 -8.29 -12.97 2.99
CA PHE A 57 -9.04 -11.89 2.40
C PHE A 57 -10.50 -11.96 2.84
N GLY A 58 -10.91 -11.01 3.65
CA GLY A 58 -12.26 -10.90 4.16
C GLY A 58 -12.92 -9.57 3.81
N SER A 59 -14.12 -9.38 4.33
CA SER A 59 -14.90 -8.14 4.12
C SER A 59 -14.13 -6.86 4.49
N LYS A 60 -13.31 -6.92 5.54
CA LYS A 60 -12.47 -5.78 5.97
C LYS A 60 -11.43 -5.40 4.94
N SER A 61 -10.69 -6.37 4.40
CA SER A 61 -9.67 -6.12 3.37
C SER A 61 -10.31 -5.62 2.07
N SER A 62 -11.44 -6.22 1.67
CA SER A 62 -12.23 -5.75 0.52
C SER A 62 -12.74 -4.31 0.69
N ALA A 63 -13.18 -3.95 1.88
CA ALA A 63 -13.62 -2.58 2.17
C ALA A 63 -12.48 -1.57 2.05
N ILE A 64 -11.25 -1.97 2.38
CA ILE A 64 -10.04 -1.13 2.24
C ILE A 64 -9.69 -0.97 0.76
N THR A 65 -9.52 -2.07 0.02
CA THR A 65 -9.06 -2.00 -1.38
C THR A 65 -10.06 -1.31 -2.30
N ARG A 66 -11.34 -1.36 -1.98
CA ARG A 66 -12.40 -0.67 -2.74
C ARG A 66 -12.46 0.84 -2.53
N GLN A 67 -11.67 1.39 -1.62
CA GLN A 67 -11.57 2.84 -1.46
C GLN A 67 -10.60 3.48 -2.45
N ALA A 68 -9.71 2.68 -3.05
CA ALA A 68 -8.69 3.18 -3.95
C ALA A 68 -9.18 3.25 -5.40
N ASP A 69 -8.85 4.34 -6.09
CA ASP A 69 -9.08 4.56 -7.52
C ASP A 69 -7.85 4.23 -8.37
N ALA A 70 -6.66 4.18 -7.74
CA ALA A 70 -5.42 3.72 -8.35
C ALA A 70 -4.61 2.90 -7.34
N ILE A 71 -4.12 1.73 -7.75
CA ILE A 71 -3.38 0.80 -6.90
C ILE A 71 -2.07 0.43 -7.58
N LEU A 72 -0.98 0.56 -6.83
CA LEU A 72 0.33 0.03 -7.20
C LEU A 72 0.65 -1.17 -6.31
N ILE A 73 0.74 -2.35 -6.89
CA ILE A 73 1.13 -3.58 -6.23
C ILE A 73 2.61 -3.82 -6.47
N VAL A 74 3.40 -4.09 -5.43
CA VAL A 74 4.85 -4.26 -5.54
C VAL A 74 5.33 -5.44 -4.71
N GLY A 75 6.00 -6.39 -5.38
CA GLY A 75 6.72 -7.49 -4.73
C GLY A 75 5.84 -8.45 -3.94
N THR A 76 4.61 -8.64 -4.38
CA THR A 76 3.66 -9.58 -3.79
C THR A 76 2.53 -9.88 -4.77
N TYR A 77 1.93 -11.04 -4.68
CA TYR A 77 0.63 -11.28 -5.29
C TYR A 77 -0.50 -10.90 -4.31
N VAL A 78 -1.60 -10.42 -4.84
CA VAL A 78 -2.74 -9.97 -4.06
C VAL A 78 -3.76 -11.07 -4.04
N PHE A 79 -4.01 -11.50 -3.06
CA PHE A 79 -4.54 -12.15 -1.88
C PHE A 79 -4.39 -13.67 -1.98
N PRO A 80 -3.97 -14.37 -0.91
CA PRO A 80 -3.84 -15.82 -0.90
C PRO A 80 -5.21 -16.52 -0.97
N GLU A 81 -5.21 -17.68 -1.55
CA GLU A 81 -6.36 -18.43 -2.08
C GLU A 81 -7.08 -19.28 -1.03
N VAL A 82 -6.98 -18.98 0.27
CA VAL A 82 -7.57 -19.83 1.31
C VAL A 82 -9.10 -19.86 1.21
N TYR A 83 -9.70 -18.75 0.79
CA TYR A 83 -11.13 -18.65 0.47
C TYR A 83 -11.28 -17.80 -0.79
N PRO A 84 -11.32 -18.40 -1.98
CA PRO A 84 -11.36 -17.64 -3.22
C PRO A 84 -12.65 -16.82 -3.28
N ASN A 85 -12.49 -15.50 -3.35
CA ASN A 85 -13.58 -14.62 -3.68
C ASN A 85 -13.55 -14.36 -5.18
N LEU A 86 -14.52 -14.91 -5.90
CA LEU A 86 -14.63 -14.76 -7.36
C LEU A 86 -15.10 -13.36 -7.79
N SER A 87 -15.48 -12.50 -6.86
CA SER A 87 -15.81 -11.11 -7.16
C SER A 87 -14.54 -10.24 -7.21
N ASN A 88 -14.58 -9.17 -8.02
CA ASN A 88 -13.49 -8.21 -8.04
C ASN A 88 -13.36 -7.53 -6.66
N VAL A 89 -12.14 -7.56 -6.11
CA VAL A 89 -11.81 -6.99 -4.80
C VAL A 89 -11.49 -5.51 -4.85
N PHE A 90 -11.31 -4.97 -6.03
CA PHE A 90 -11.01 -3.56 -6.27
C PHE A 90 -12.27 -2.77 -6.63
N ALA A 91 -12.21 -1.45 -6.50
CA ALA A 91 -13.29 -0.57 -6.94
C ALA A 91 -13.51 -0.71 -8.46
N PRO A 92 -14.76 -0.64 -8.93
CA PRO A 92 -15.04 -0.55 -10.36
C PRO A 92 -14.30 0.63 -11.00
N GLY A 93 -13.53 0.36 -12.07
CA GLY A 93 -12.77 1.38 -12.77
C GLY A 93 -11.42 1.76 -12.16
N ALA A 94 -11.05 1.22 -10.99
CA ALA A 94 -9.73 1.42 -10.41
C ALA A 94 -8.62 1.01 -11.38
N LYS A 95 -7.54 1.79 -11.42
CA LYS A 95 -6.36 1.50 -12.23
C LYS A 95 -5.34 0.75 -11.40
N ILE A 96 -4.94 -0.43 -11.88
CA ILE A 96 -4.06 -1.33 -11.14
C ILE A 96 -2.79 -1.55 -11.93
N ILE A 97 -1.65 -1.25 -11.30
CA ILE A 97 -0.31 -1.52 -11.80
C ILE A 97 0.32 -2.54 -10.87
N HIS A 98 0.98 -3.55 -11.42
CA HIS A 98 1.63 -4.59 -10.62
C HIS A 98 3.08 -4.73 -11.07
N ILE A 99 4.02 -4.52 -10.16
CA ILE A 99 5.46 -4.67 -10.34
C ILE A 99 5.91 -5.88 -9.54
N ASP A 100 6.49 -6.86 -10.20
CA ASP A 100 7.09 -8.01 -9.54
C ASP A 100 8.24 -8.57 -10.39
N LEU A 101 9.21 -9.20 -9.75
CA LEU A 101 10.28 -9.92 -10.43
C LEU A 101 9.76 -11.27 -10.98
N ASP A 102 8.78 -11.85 -10.30
CA ASP A 102 8.12 -13.08 -10.74
C ASP A 102 6.89 -12.76 -11.62
N ALA A 103 7.05 -13.02 -12.92
CA ALA A 103 5.97 -12.84 -13.89
C ALA A 103 4.70 -13.64 -13.55
N TYR A 104 4.81 -14.77 -12.83
CA TYR A 104 3.69 -15.60 -12.44
C TYR A 104 2.82 -14.96 -11.35
N SER A 105 3.43 -14.11 -10.52
CA SER A 105 2.73 -13.37 -9.47
C SER A 105 1.89 -12.21 -10.01
N ILE A 106 2.26 -11.67 -11.19
CA ILE A 106 1.60 -10.52 -11.80
C ILE A 106 0.20 -10.90 -12.28
N GLY A 107 -0.82 -10.25 -11.73
CA GLY A 107 -2.21 -10.49 -12.11
C GLY A 107 -2.71 -11.90 -11.80
N LYS A 108 -2.01 -12.64 -10.94
CA LYS A 108 -2.28 -14.06 -10.65
C LYS A 108 -3.74 -14.33 -10.27
N ASN A 109 -4.30 -13.52 -9.38
CA ASN A 109 -5.65 -13.74 -8.85
C ASN A 109 -6.67 -12.73 -9.37
N PHE A 110 -6.23 -11.53 -9.76
CA PHE A 110 -7.10 -10.48 -10.24
C PHE A 110 -6.46 -9.76 -11.43
N PRO A 111 -7.25 -9.38 -12.44
CA PRO A 111 -6.74 -8.69 -13.61
C PRO A 111 -6.14 -7.33 -13.23
N VAL A 112 -5.03 -6.97 -13.86
CA VAL A 112 -4.34 -5.69 -13.70
C VAL A 112 -4.35 -4.92 -15.03
N ASN A 113 -4.27 -3.59 -14.96
CA ASN A 113 -4.22 -2.75 -16.16
C ASN A 113 -2.82 -2.75 -16.79
N LEU A 114 -1.77 -2.85 -15.95
CA LEU A 114 -0.39 -2.90 -16.38
C LEU A 114 0.42 -3.83 -15.47
N GLY A 115 1.04 -4.84 -16.05
CA GLY A 115 2.03 -5.68 -15.39
C GLY A 115 3.44 -5.30 -15.83
N VAL A 116 4.34 -5.16 -14.87
CA VAL A 116 5.75 -4.85 -15.10
C VAL A 116 6.59 -5.96 -14.48
N VAL A 117 7.20 -6.78 -15.31
CA VAL A 117 8.21 -7.77 -14.85
C VAL A 117 9.52 -7.02 -14.67
N GLY A 118 9.92 -6.82 -13.43
CA GLY A 118 11.13 -6.07 -13.13
C GLY A 118 11.46 -6.05 -11.64
N ASP A 119 12.74 -5.82 -11.35
CA ASP A 119 13.21 -5.64 -9.98
C ASP A 119 12.57 -4.38 -9.38
N PRO A 120 11.90 -4.49 -8.20
CA PRO A 120 11.25 -3.36 -7.54
C PRO A 120 12.17 -2.15 -7.34
N GLN A 121 13.44 -2.33 -6.92
CA GLN A 121 14.31 -1.21 -6.59
C GLN A 121 14.59 -0.28 -7.79
N PRO A 122 15.15 -0.73 -8.92
CA PRO A 122 15.39 0.15 -10.06
C PRO A 122 14.08 0.66 -10.69
N THR A 123 13.01 -0.16 -10.68
CA THR A 123 11.72 0.22 -11.24
C THR A 123 11.07 1.36 -10.44
N LEU A 124 11.06 1.27 -9.11
CA LEU A 124 10.52 2.32 -8.24
C LEU A 124 11.38 3.59 -8.27
N ASN A 125 12.71 3.46 -8.37
CA ASN A 125 13.59 4.63 -8.54
C ASN A 125 13.28 5.37 -9.86
N ALA A 126 13.11 4.64 -10.96
CA ALA A 126 12.74 5.24 -12.23
C ALA A 126 11.37 5.91 -12.16
N LEU A 127 10.38 5.25 -11.54
CA LEU A 127 9.04 5.81 -11.34
C LEU A 127 9.10 7.08 -10.48
N ALA A 128 9.83 7.09 -9.37
CA ALA A 128 9.98 8.25 -8.52
C ALA A 128 10.59 9.45 -9.29
N ASN A 129 11.62 9.20 -10.11
CA ASN A 129 12.24 10.24 -10.92
C ASN A 129 11.24 10.83 -11.95
N ILE A 130 10.43 9.99 -12.58
CA ILE A 130 9.39 10.43 -13.51
C ILE A 130 8.33 11.26 -12.77
N LEU A 131 7.84 10.80 -11.63
CA LEU A 131 6.86 11.52 -10.83
C LEU A 131 7.38 12.90 -10.39
N GLU A 132 8.62 12.99 -9.94
CA GLU A 132 9.21 14.28 -9.54
C GLU A 132 9.27 15.29 -10.67
N ASN A 133 9.57 14.83 -11.89
CA ASN A 133 9.74 15.69 -13.05
C ASN A 133 8.40 16.03 -13.73
N GLU A 134 7.47 15.07 -13.81
CA GLU A 134 6.25 15.18 -14.61
C GLU A 134 5.02 15.66 -13.82
N MET A 135 5.02 15.51 -12.48
CA MET A 135 3.88 15.96 -11.68
C MET A 135 3.76 17.48 -11.68
N THR A 136 2.54 17.96 -11.94
CA THR A 136 2.24 19.40 -11.85
C THR A 136 2.28 19.90 -10.40
N PRO A 137 2.42 21.22 -10.17
CA PRO A 137 2.36 21.81 -8.84
C PRO A 137 1.07 21.44 -8.08
N GLU A 138 -0.06 21.38 -8.78
CA GLU A 138 -1.37 21.02 -8.23
C GLU A 138 -1.39 19.56 -7.76
N GLN A 139 -0.84 18.64 -8.57
CA GLN A 139 -0.72 17.23 -8.21
C GLN A 139 0.18 17.04 -6.98
N LYS A 140 1.31 17.75 -6.91
CA LYS A 140 2.21 17.73 -5.75
C LYS A 140 1.53 18.30 -4.50
N SER A 141 0.75 19.39 -4.65
CA SER A 141 -0.04 19.95 -3.56
C SER A 141 -1.09 18.98 -3.05
N ALA A 142 -1.85 18.35 -3.95
CA ALA A 142 -2.86 17.34 -3.60
C ALA A 142 -2.24 16.13 -2.86
N ALA A 143 -1.06 15.67 -3.29
CA ALA A 143 -0.35 14.59 -2.62
C ALA A 143 0.04 14.95 -1.17
N ARG A 144 0.55 16.16 -0.95
CA ARG A 144 0.88 16.67 0.39
C ARG A 144 -0.35 16.74 1.30
N GLN A 145 -1.47 17.27 0.79
CA GLN A 145 -2.73 17.35 1.54
C GLN A 145 -3.25 15.96 1.93
N ARG A 146 -3.14 14.96 1.03
CA ARG A 146 -3.48 13.56 1.36
C ARG A 146 -2.60 13.03 2.47
N THR A 147 -1.28 13.22 2.37
CA THR A 147 -0.33 12.78 3.41
C THR A 147 -0.63 13.37 4.77
N GLU A 148 -0.92 14.67 4.83
CA GLU A 148 -1.30 15.36 6.07
C GLU A 148 -2.59 14.79 6.67
N LYS A 149 -3.62 14.59 5.85
CA LYS A 149 -4.90 14.00 6.27
C LYS A 149 -4.72 12.57 6.80
N ILE A 150 -3.96 11.74 6.10
CA ILE A 150 -3.67 10.36 6.50
C ILE A 150 -2.91 10.35 7.84
N SER A 151 -1.90 11.22 7.97
CA SER A 151 -1.12 11.38 9.21
C SER A 151 -1.99 11.77 10.40
N GLN A 152 -2.88 12.74 10.23
CA GLN A 152 -3.80 13.17 11.29
C GLN A 152 -4.72 12.03 11.74
N ILE A 153 -5.31 11.28 10.80
CA ILE A 153 -6.19 10.14 11.09
C ILE A 153 -5.41 9.04 11.83
N LYS A 154 -4.20 8.72 11.37
CA LYS A 154 -3.34 7.72 12.02
C LYS A 154 -3.00 8.11 13.45
N ASN A 155 -2.59 9.35 13.67
CA ASN A 155 -2.24 9.85 15.00
C ASN A 155 -3.44 9.81 15.96
N GLN A 156 -4.64 10.16 15.48
CA GLN A 156 -5.87 10.06 16.28
C GLN A 156 -6.21 8.61 16.64
N LYS A 157 -6.05 7.67 15.71
CA LYS A 157 -6.26 6.23 15.96
C LYS A 157 -5.26 5.71 17.00
N LEU A 158 -3.98 6.07 16.85
CA LEU A 158 -2.93 5.66 17.80
C LEU A 158 -3.19 6.23 19.20
N ALA A 159 -3.54 7.50 19.32
CA ALA A 159 -3.86 8.12 20.61
C ALA A 159 -5.01 7.38 21.32
N LYS A 160 -6.10 7.07 20.61
CA LYS A 160 -7.22 6.29 21.13
C LYS A 160 -6.80 4.88 21.56
N GLN A 161 -5.96 4.22 20.77
CA GLN A 161 -5.46 2.88 21.10
C GLN A 161 -4.59 2.91 22.36
N TYR A 162 -3.67 3.87 22.47
CA TYR A 162 -2.85 4.03 23.68
C TYR A 162 -3.69 4.29 24.92
N GLU A 163 -4.72 5.11 24.82
CA GLU A 163 -5.64 5.37 25.95
C GLU A 163 -6.37 4.09 26.37
N GLN A 164 -6.90 3.32 25.40
CA GLN A 164 -7.57 2.05 25.68
C GLN A 164 -6.64 1.02 26.29
N ASP A 165 -5.42 0.89 25.77
CA ASP A 165 -4.41 -0.05 26.28
C ASP A 165 -3.94 0.36 27.69
N TYR A 166 -3.84 1.67 27.96
CA TYR A 166 -3.49 2.18 29.28
C TYR A 166 -4.58 1.88 30.32
N VAL A 167 -5.84 2.06 29.97
CA VAL A 167 -6.98 1.71 30.84
C VAL A 167 -7.00 0.22 31.15
N ARG A 168 -6.86 -0.62 30.11
CA ARG A 168 -6.81 -2.09 30.28
C ARG A 168 -5.68 -2.56 31.21
N ARG A 169 -4.51 -1.91 31.14
CA ARG A 169 -3.36 -2.28 31.99
C ARG A 169 -3.51 -1.86 33.43
N LYS A 170 -4.35 -0.86 33.75
CA LYS A 170 -4.65 -0.46 35.12
C LYS A 170 -5.50 -1.50 35.89
N ASP A 171 -6.29 -2.29 35.15
CA ASP A 171 -7.21 -3.27 35.73
C ASP A 171 -6.61 -4.69 35.77
N VAL A 172 -5.35 -4.85 35.42
CA VAL A 172 -4.60 -6.12 35.56
C VAL A 172 -3.83 -6.08 36.86
N PRO A 173 -4.13 -6.98 37.86
CA PRO A 173 -3.43 -7.05 39.14
C PRO A 173 -1.98 -7.46 39.00
#